data_ac483e305cff6f0baab2bfae3defbec7
#
_entry.id   ac483e305cff6f0baab2bfae3defbec7
#
_cell.length_a   1.000
_cell.length_b   1.000
_cell.length_c   1.000
_cell.angle_alpha   90.00
_cell.angle_beta   90.00
_cell.angle_gamma   90.00
#
_symmetry.space_group_name_H-M   'P 1'
#
loop_
_entity.id
_entity.type
_entity.pdbx_description
1 polymer ?
#
loop_
_entity_poly.entity_id
_entity_poly.type
_entity_poly.pdbx_seq_one_letter_code
_entity_poly.pdbx_strand_id
1 'polypeptide(L)'
;MKQFWIDFAEGRNSVPEMLERTTAEPALLDWFNTIVPEGTLTAVVHRETDETGYTRYSAENVPFTVQIMLREELTKGGRSNLAHNLNIHSCLSGILAEAFPEDGITIDETLEKKFDFMLDACPEAVDGPEVEQVIEDLLESLPAELSKAKRVKLFKEKVKEVFPTAGGKWPRWVQGAEWPLGTNGKPMRFVEQKRKKGKEYANMLYTQFFFEDVDTGETRVIDQFT
;
A
#
# COMPACT_ATOMS: atom_id res chain seq x y z
N MET A 1 4.27 29.52 -2.71
CA MET A 1 3.66 28.29 -3.27
C MET A 1 4.70 27.43 -3.99
N LYS A 2 5.42 27.89 -5.04
CA LYS A 2 6.43 27.11 -5.75
C LYS A 2 7.45 26.43 -4.81
N GLN A 3 8.05 27.19 -3.87
CA GLN A 3 9.06 26.67 -2.93
C GLN A 3 8.51 25.52 -2.06
N PHE A 4 7.26 25.56 -1.64
CA PHE A 4 6.62 24.47 -0.88
C PHE A 4 6.63 23.15 -1.66
N TRP A 5 6.32 23.21 -2.98
CA TRP A 5 6.31 22.02 -3.84
C TRP A 5 7.72 21.54 -4.20
N ILE A 6 8.69 22.45 -4.32
CA ILE A 6 10.11 22.07 -4.44
C ILE A 6 10.56 21.36 -3.16
N ASP A 7 10.24 21.90 -1.98
CA ASP A 7 10.56 21.27 -0.69
C ASP A 7 9.95 19.87 -0.56
N PHE A 8 8.73 19.68 -1.09
CA PHE A 8 8.08 18.37 -1.16
C PHE A 8 8.81 17.42 -2.12
N ALA A 9 9.11 17.86 -3.34
CA ALA A 9 9.79 17.02 -4.34
C ALA A 9 11.19 16.59 -3.89
N GLU A 10 11.89 17.44 -3.16
CA GLU A 10 13.24 17.16 -2.63
C GLU A 10 13.23 16.48 -1.25
N GLY A 11 12.07 15.99 -0.79
CA GLY A 11 11.92 15.20 0.44
C GLY A 11 12.03 15.99 1.75
N ARG A 12 11.99 17.33 1.71
CA ARG A 12 11.95 18.17 2.93
C ARG A 12 10.59 18.19 3.62
N ASN A 13 9.53 17.89 2.88
CA ASN A 13 8.18 17.68 3.40
C ASN A 13 7.72 16.26 3.01
N SER A 14 7.26 15.49 3.96
CA SER A 14 6.65 14.18 3.71
C SER A 14 5.28 14.29 3.07
N VAL A 15 4.74 13.19 2.52
CA VAL A 15 3.38 13.16 1.97
C VAL A 15 2.33 13.50 3.03
N PRO A 16 2.36 12.96 4.28
CA PRO A 16 1.43 13.39 5.32
C PRO A 16 1.48 14.90 5.62
N GLU A 17 2.68 15.48 5.73
CA GLU A 17 2.83 16.93 5.96
C GLU A 17 2.31 17.76 4.79
N MET A 18 2.54 17.31 3.56
CA MET A 18 1.98 17.93 2.35
C MET A 18 0.44 17.90 2.38
N LEU A 19 -0.17 16.76 2.74
CA LEU A 19 -1.63 16.61 2.83
C LEU A 19 -2.22 17.50 3.92
N GLU A 20 -1.59 17.58 5.10
CA GLU A 20 -2.01 18.49 6.17
C GLU A 20 -1.95 19.95 5.71
N ARG A 21 -0.84 20.33 5.10
CA ARG A 21 -0.62 21.70 4.65
C ARG A 21 -1.58 22.12 3.55
N THR A 22 -1.83 21.26 2.56
CA THR A 22 -2.77 21.54 1.46
C THR A 22 -4.22 21.55 1.91
N THR A 23 -4.56 20.82 2.98
CA THR A 23 -5.87 20.90 3.64
C THR A 23 -6.06 22.26 4.33
N ALA A 24 -5.03 22.76 5.00
CA ALA A 24 -5.07 24.07 5.67
C ALA A 24 -5.01 25.24 4.67
N GLU A 25 -4.31 25.08 3.56
CA GLU A 25 -4.10 26.10 2.52
C GLU A 25 -4.47 25.57 1.12
N PRO A 26 -5.77 25.47 0.77
CA PRO A 26 -6.22 24.93 -0.52
C PRO A 26 -5.63 25.65 -1.76
N ALA A 27 -5.26 26.91 -1.61
CA ALA A 27 -4.60 27.69 -2.67
C ALA A 27 -3.28 27.04 -3.18
N LEU A 28 -2.65 26.17 -2.39
CA LEU A 28 -1.49 25.39 -2.82
C LEU A 28 -1.87 24.40 -3.92
N LEU A 29 -3.02 23.72 -3.79
CA LEU A 29 -3.53 22.81 -4.81
C LEU A 29 -3.95 23.56 -6.07
N ASP A 30 -4.63 24.70 -5.91
CA ASP A 30 -5.06 25.54 -7.03
C ASP A 30 -3.85 26.03 -7.83
N TRP A 31 -2.81 26.47 -7.14
CA TRP A 31 -1.56 26.88 -7.80
C TRP A 31 -0.92 25.70 -8.55
N PHE A 32 -0.85 24.52 -7.95
CA PHE A 32 -0.25 23.34 -8.61
C PHE A 32 -1.01 22.98 -9.88
N ASN A 33 -2.34 23.06 -9.87
CA ASN A 33 -3.15 22.79 -11.05
C ASN A 33 -2.83 23.73 -12.22
N THR A 34 -2.29 24.93 -11.95
CA THR A 34 -1.91 25.86 -13.04
C THR A 34 -0.65 25.44 -13.81
N ILE A 35 0.15 24.53 -13.25
CA ILE A 35 1.39 24.03 -13.88
C ILE A 35 1.23 22.65 -14.50
N VAL A 36 0.07 22.01 -14.32
CA VAL A 36 -0.21 20.71 -14.96
C VAL A 36 -0.27 20.88 -16.47
N PRO A 37 0.47 20.08 -17.25
CA PRO A 37 0.42 20.17 -18.72
C PRO A 37 -1.00 19.97 -19.26
N GLU A 38 -1.36 20.76 -20.28
CA GLU A 38 -2.66 20.64 -20.94
C GLU A 38 -2.85 19.23 -21.52
N GLY A 39 -4.02 18.64 -21.32
CA GLY A 39 -4.35 17.29 -21.78
C GLY A 39 -3.86 16.17 -20.88
N THR A 40 -3.25 16.47 -19.74
CA THR A 40 -2.94 15.46 -18.72
C THR A 40 -4.23 14.83 -18.19
N LEU A 41 -4.28 13.50 -18.16
CA LEU A 41 -5.42 12.74 -17.68
C LEU A 41 -5.07 11.91 -16.45
N THR A 42 -6.07 11.65 -15.62
CA THR A 42 -5.99 10.67 -14.53
C THR A 42 -7.15 9.69 -14.62
N ALA A 43 -6.94 8.45 -14.20
CA ALA A 43 -7.99 7.45 -14.15
C ALA A 43 -8.77 7.54 -12.84
N VAL A 44 -10.08 7.69 -12.93
CA VAL A 44 -11.01 7.55 -11.81
C VAL A 44 -11.59 6.14 -11.86
N VAL A 45 -11.48 5.41 -10.75
CA VAL A 45 -11.99 4.04 -10.64
C VAL A 45 -13.36 4.06 -9.97
N HIS A 46 -14.36 3.57 -10.70
CA HIS A 46 -15.71 3.37 -10.20
C HIS A 46 -15.87 1.95 -9.69
N ARG A 47 -16.46 1.82 -8.52
CA ARG A 47 -16.76 0.53 -7.90
C ARG A 47 -18.27 0.42 -7.73
N GLU A 48 -18.86 -0.58 -8.38
CA GLU A 48 -20.28 -0.89 -8.26
C GLU A 48 -20.45 -2.30 -7.70
N THR A 49 -21.13 -2.42 -6.57
CA THR A 49 -21.46 -3.72 -5.97
C THR A 49 -22.94 -3.99 -6.15
N ASP A 50 -23.30 -5.09 -6.81
CA ASP A 50 -24.68 -5.48 -7.05
C ASP A 50 -25.32 -6.17 -5.81
N GLU A 51 -26.59 -6.49 -5.91
CA GLU A 51 -27.39 -7.12 -4.84
C GLU A 51 -26.85 -8.50 -4.42
N THR A 52 -26.04 -9.15 -5.27
CA THR A 52 -25.42 -10.45 -4.98
C THR A 52 -24.06 -10.31 -4.29
N GLY A 53 -23.58 -9.09 -4.09
CA GLY A 53 -22.26 -8.79 -3.54
C GLY A 53 -21.13 -8.82 -4.58
N TYR A 54 -21.46 -9.03 -5.87
CA TYR A 54 -20.45 -8.98 -6.93
C TYR A 54 -20.06 -7.53 -7.23
N THR A 55 -18.76 -7.26 -7.19
CA THR A 55 -18.22 -5.91 -7.43
C THR A 55 -17.62 -5.82 -8.83
N ARG A 56 -18.10 -4.85 -9.60
CA ARG A 56 -17.52 -4.45 -10.89
C ARG A 56 -16.66 -3.22 -10.71
N TYR A 57 -15.56 -3.21 -11.43
CA TYR A 57 -14.68 -2.05 -11.52
C TYR A 57 -14.70 -1.54 -12.95
N SER A 58 -14.85 -0.23 -13.11
CA SER A 58 -14.65 0.47 -14.38
C SER A 58 -13.74 1.66 -14.16
N ALA A 59 -13.01 2.08 -15.19
CA ALA A 59 -12.14 3.23 -15.10
C ALA A 59 -12.52 4.25 -16.18
N GLU A 60 -12.56 5.52 -15.81
CA GLU A 60 -12.78 6.65 -16.70
C GLU A 60 -11.57 7.58 -16.64
N ASN A 61 -11.07 8.02 -17.81
CA ASN A 61 -10.03 9.03 -17.88
C ASN A 61 -10.67 10.42 -17.82
N VAL A 62 -10.32 11.18 -16.80
CA VAL A 62 -10.78 12.56 -16.60
C VAL A 62 -9.60 13.54 -16.66
N PRO A 63 -9.83 14.84 -16.92
CA PRO A 63 -8.77 15.83 -16.78
C PRO A 63 -8.11 15.77 -15.41
N PHE A 64 -6.78 15.74 -15.41
CA PHE A 64 -6.02 15.68 -14.15
C PHE A 64 -6.25 16.95 -13.33
N THR A 65 -6.52 16.75 -12.05
CA THR A 65 -6.30 17.74 -11.00
C THR A 65 -5.67 17.07 -9.81
N VAL A 66 -4.87 17.81 -9.04
CA VAL A 66 -4.24 17.25 -7.82
C VAL A 66 -5.29 16.70 -6.87
N GLN A 67 -6.43 17.37 -6.73
CA GLN A 67 -7.53 16.93 -5.86
C GLN A 67 -8.10 15.56 -6.28
N ILE A 68 -8.30 15.35 -7.59
CA ILE A 68 -8.78 14.05 -8.11
C ILE A 68 -7.74 12.99 -7.86
N MET A 69 -6.48 13.23 -8.18
CA MET A 69 -5.39 12.28 -7.99
C MET A 69 -5.24 11.90 -6.51
N LEU A 70 -5.21 12.87 -5.59
CA LEU A 70 -5.13 12.61 -4.16
C LEU A 70 -6.34 11.82 -3.66
N ARG A 71 -7.55 12.16 -4.10
CA ARG A 71 -8.75 11.39 -3.74
C ARG A 71 -8.63 9.93 -4.19
N GLU A 72 -8.26 9.69 -5.44
CA GLU A 72 -8.13 8.33 -5.97
C GLU A 72 -7.06 7.53 -5.21
N GLU A 73 -5.90 8.11 -4.94
CA GLU A 73 -4.85 7.41 -4.18
C GLU A 73 -5.27 7.14 -2.73
N LEU A 74 -5.84 8.11 -2.02
CA LEU A 74 -6.22 7.96 -0.62
C LEU A 74 -7.44 7.06 -0.39
N THR A 75 -8.29 6.83 -1.40
CA THR A 75 -9.46 5.95 -1.28
C THR A 75 -9.16 4.49 -1.60
N LYS A 76 -8.03 4.18 -2.23
CA LYS A 76 -7.66 2.81 -2.64
C LYS A 76 -7.42 1.82 -1.49
N GLY A 77 -7.23 2.29 -0.26
CA GLY A 77 -6.93 1.40 0.86
C GLY A 77 -7.34 1.89 2.25
N GLY A 78 -8.00 3.02 2.38
CA GLY A 78 -8.47 3.57 3.68
C GLY A 78 -7.36 4.09 4.60
N ARG A 79 -6.08 3.86 4.28
CA ARG A 79 -4.90 4.43 4.95
C ARG A 79 -3.86 4.78 3.90
N SER A 80 -3.09 5.84 4.16
CA SER A 80 -1.92 6.16 3.35
C SER A 80 -0.83 5.15 3.68
N ASN A 81 -0.50 4.30 2.73
CA ASN A 81 0.59 3.32 2.84
C ASN A 81 1.79 3.74 1.98
N LEU A 82 2.87 3.00 2.08
CA LEU A 82 4.12 3.29 1.36
C LEU A 82 3.92 3.40 -0.17
N ALA A 83 3.10 2.53 -0.76
CA ALA A 83 2.82 2.56 -2.20
C ALA A 83 2.04 3.81 -2.62
N HIS A 84 1.01 4.21 -1.83
CA HIS A 84 0.25 5.43 -2.10
C HIS A 84 1.12 6.68 -1.92
N ASN A 85 1.94 6.71 -0.86
CA ASN A 85 2.88 7.82 -0.65
C ASN A 85 3.88 7.93 -1.80
N LEU A 86 4.40 6.81 -2.29
CA LEU A 86 5.30 6.79 -3.45
C LEU A 86 4.60 7.30 -4.71
N ASN A 87 3.38 6.84 -5.00
CA ASN A 87 2.62 7.27 -6.18
C ASN A 87 2.33 8.78 -6.13
N ILE A 88 1.89 9.29 -4.98
CA ILE A 88 1.63 10.72 -4.78
C ILE A 88 2.92 11.52 -4.98
N HIS A 89 4.00 11.13 -4.32
CA HIS A 89 5.28 11.84 -4.40
C HIS A 89 5.82 11.83 -5.83
N SER A 90 5.89 10.68 -6.49
CA SER A 90 6.43 10.54 -7.84
C SER A 90 5.62 11.31 -8.88
N CYS A 91 4.28 11.24 -8.81
CA CYS A 91 3.39 11.96 -9.73
C CYS A 91 3.57 13.47 -9.61
N LEU A 92 3.48 14.02 -8.40
CA LEU A 92 3.55 15.47 -8.20
C LEU A 92 4.96 16.02 -8.46
N SER A 93 6.00 15.31 -8.02
CA SER A 93 7.39 15.71 -8.26
C SER A 93 7.76 15.68 -9.74
N GLY A 94 7.25 14.68 -10.48
CA GLY A 94 7.44 14.60 -11.93
C GLY A 94 6.83 15.78 -12.68
N ILE A 95 5.56 16.10 -12.38
CA ILE A 95 4.87 17.28 -12.97
C ILE A 95 5.65 18.58 -12.64
N LEU A 96 6.09 18.73 -11.40
CA LEU A 96 6.82 19.93 -10.98
C LEU A 96 8.16 20.07 -11.72
N ALA A 97 8.94 18.98 -11.82
CA ALA A 97 10.22 18.98 -12.50
C ALA A 97 10.07 19.25 -14.01
N GLU A 98 9.02 18.74 -14.64
CA GLU A 98 8.69 19.02 -16.04
C GLU A 98 8.28 20.49 -16.25
N ALA A 99 7.52 21.07 -15.33
CA ALA A 99 7.08 22.46 -15.42
C ALA A 99 8.21 23.48 -15.18
N PHE A 100 9.27 23.10 -14.45
CA PHE A 100 10.37 23.98 -14.06
C PHE A 100 11.74 23.32 -14.27
N PRO A 101 12.11 22.97 -15.51
CA PRO A 101 13.36 22.27 -15.77
C PRO A 101 14.61 23.12 -15.42
N GLU A 102 14.51 24.45 -15.44
CA GLU A 102 15.57 25.38 -15.10
C GLU A 102 15.89 25.45 -13.60
N ASP A 103 14.97 24.99 -12.73
CA ASP A 103 15.21 25.02 -11.27
C ASP A 103 16.11 23.87 -10.81
N GLY A 104 16.37 22.86 -11.65
CA GLY A 104 17.26 21.74 -11.34
C GLY A 104 16.79 20.93 -10.13
N ILE A 105 15.45 20.73 -10.00
CA ILE A 105 14.83 20.03 -8.88
C ILE A 105 15.37 18.61 -8.78
N THR A 106 15.91 18.24 -7.62
CA THR A 106 16.38 16.89 -7.34
C THR A 106 15.31 16.10 -6.62
N ILE A 107 14.62 15.22 -7.34
CA ILE A 107 13.55 14.40 -6.76
C ILE A 107 14.13 13.44 -5.71
N ASP A 108 13.56 13.42 -4.52
CA ASP A 108 13.94 12.49 -3.46
C ASP A 108 13.48 11.06 -3.78
N GLU A 109 14.40 10.11 -3.76
CA GLU A 109 14.17 8.70 -4.05
C GLU A 109 13.99 7.84 -2.79
N THR A 110 13.81 8.45 -1.62
CA THR A 110 13.74 7.72 -0.34
C THR A 110 12.56 6.77 -0.29
N LEU A 111 11.39 7.20 -0.76
CA LEU A 111 10.18 6.36 -0.81
C LEU A 111 10.34 5.21 -1.81
N GLU A 112 10.91 5.46 -2.99
CA GLU A 112 11.17 4.45 -4.01
C GLU A 112 12.14 3.38 -3.48
N LYS A 113 13.27 3.80 -2.91
CA LYS A 113 14.24 2.87 -2.29
C LYS A 113 13.64 2.04 -1.15
N LYS A 114 12.73 2.63 -0.36
CA LYS A 114 12.02 1.94 0.72
C LYS A 114 11.04 0.92 0.15
N PHE A 115 10.30 1.28 -0.89
CA PHE A 115 9.36 0.40 -1.59
C PHE A 115 10.08 -0.76 -2.28
N ASP A 116 11.15 -0.51 -3.01
CA ASP A 116 11.98 -1.53 -3.65
C ASP A 116 12.55 -2.51 -2.62
N PHE A 117 13.00 -1.98 -1.47
CA PHE A 117 13.48 -2.85 -0.39
C PHE A 117 12.35 -3.73 0.14
N MET A 118 11.14 -3.20 0.29
CA MET A 118 9.97 -3.98 0.72
C MET A 118 9.66 -5.11 -0.27
N LEU A 119 9.62 -4.82 -1.57
CA LEU A 119 9.39 -5.82 -2.62
C LEU A 119 10.44 -6.94 -2.60
N ASP A 120 11.71 -6.59 -2.39
CA ASP A 120 12.82 -7.57 -2.33
C ASP A 120 12.81 -8.43 -1.06
N ALA A 121 12.37 -7.86 0.05
CA ALA A 121 12.55 -8.45 1.38
C ALA A 121 11.29 -9.09 1.95
N CYS A 122 10.09 -8.54 1.67
CA CYS A 122 8.85 -9.02 2.23
C CYS A 122 8.44 -10.36 1.61
N PRO A 123 8.17 -11.40 2.41
CA PRO A 123 7.60 -12.62 1.88
C PRO A 123 6.17 -12.39 1.35
N GLU A 124 5.87 -12.82 0.13
CA GLU A 124 4.54 -12.72 -0.49
C GLU A 124 3.39 -13.26 0.41
N ALA A 125 3.74 -14.17 1.32
CA ALA A 125 2.77 -14.79 2.23
C ALA A 125 2.24 -13.87 3.33
N VAL A 126 2.92 -12.75 3.63
CA VAL A 126 2.54 -11.84 4.74
C VAL A 126 2.02 -10.50 4.25
N ASP A 127 1.84 -10.35 2.96
CA ASP A 127 1.24 -9.17 2.35
C ASP A 127 -0.28 -9.11 2.65
N GLY A 128 -0.90 -7.95 2.43
CA GLY A 128 -2.33 -7.75 2.59
C GLY A 128 -2.69 -6.41 3.24
N PRO A 129 -3.88 -5.88 2.91
CA PRO A 129 -4.25 -4.51 3.29
C PRO A 129 -4.38 -4.28 4.80
N GLU A 130 -4.68 -5.31 5.59
CA GLU A 130 -4.78 -5.17 7.05
C GLU A 130 -3.41 -5.06 7.72
N VAL A 131 -2.36 -5.63 7.13
CA VAL A 131 -1.02 -5.74 7.75
C VAL A 131 0.02 -4.78 7.18
N GLU A 132 -0.34 -3.95 6.21
CA GLU A 132 0.59 -2.99 5.57
C GLU A 132 1.31 -2.11 6.59
N GLN A 133 0.58 -1.54 7.56
CA GLN A 133 1.19 -0.71 8.61
C GLN A 133 2.18 -1.50 9.48
N VAL A 134 1.87 -2.76 9.78
CA VAL A 134 2.78 -3.63 10.55
C VAL A 134 4.09 -3.86 9.78
N ILE A 135 3.99 -4.06 8.46
CA ILE A 135 5.16 -4.24 7.58
C ILE A 135 5.99 -2.95 7.52
N GLU A 136 5.34 -1.79 7.39
CA GLU A 136 6.00 -0.48 7.38
C GLU A 136 6.73 -0.20 8.70
N ASP A 137 6.09 -0.46 9.84
CA ASP A 137 6.69 -0.30 11.17
C ASP A 137 7.92 -1.22 11.34
N LEU A 138 7.86 -2.45 10.80
CA LEU A 138 9.01 -3.35 10.77
C LEU A 138 10.16 -2.79 9.92
N LEU A 139 9.86 -2.23 8.74
CA LEU A 139 10.85 -1.60 7.88
C LEU A 139 11.53 -0.41 8.56
N GLU A 140 10.75 0.43 9.25
CA GLU A 140 11.27 1.59 9.98
C GLU A 140 12.12 1.20 11.18
N SER A 141 11.82 0.06 11.80
CA SER A 141 12.60 -0.46 12.91
C SER A 141 13.99 -1.01 12.53
N LEU A 142 14.32 -1.08 11.22
CA LEU A 142 15.60 -1.61 10.76
C LEU A 142 16.71 -0.55 10.91
N PRO A 143 17.85 -0.89 11.50
CA PRO A 143 18.98 0.02 11.60
C PRO A 143 19.49 0.45 10.21
N ALA A 144 19.59 1.77 10.00
CA ALA A 144 19.97 2.34 8.69
C ALA A 144 21.44 2.04 8.32
N GLU A 145 22.31 1.86 9.31
CA GLU A 145 23.74 1.59 9.14
C GLU A 145 24.08 0.19 8.64
N LEU A 146 23.10 -0.72 8.65
CA LEU A 146 23.30 -2.09 8.17
C LEU A 146 23.35 -2.14 6.65
N SER A 147 24.21 -3.00 6.10
CA SER A 147 24.20 -3.29 4.65
C SER A 147 22.84 -3.89 4.22
N LYS A 148 22.43 -3.69 2.94
CA LYS A 148 21.19 -4.21 2.38
C LYS A 148 20.97 -5.69 2.73
N ALA A 149 21.99 -6.55 2.56
CA ALA A 149 21.88 -7.99 2.85
C ALA A 149 21.59 -8.28 4.33
N LYS A 150 22.22 -7.54 5.26
CA LYS A 150 21.96 -7.69 6.70
C LYS A 150 20.57 -7.18 7.06
N ARG A 151 20.11 -6.07 6.47
CA ARG A 151 18.76 -5.54 6.67
C ARG A 151 17.71 -6.53 6.19
N VAL A 152 17.86 -7.12 4.99
CA VAL A 152 16.95 -8.15 4.44
C VAL A 152 16.87 -9.35 5.38
N LYS A 153 18.02 -9.84 5.88
CA LYS A 153 18.04 -10.96 6.83
C LYS A 153 17.30 -10.61 8.12
N LEU A 154 17.62 -9.48 8.73
CA LEU A 154 16.98 -9.01 9.97
C LEU A 154 15.48 -8.79 9.78
N PHE A 155 15.07 -8.20 8.65
CA PHE A 155 13.66 -8.02 8.32
C PHE A 155 12.92 -9.35 8.26
N LYS A 156 13.45 -10.35 7.54
CA LYS A 156 12.86 -11.70 7.47
C LYS A 156 12.78 -12.41 8.82
N GLU A 157 13.72 -12.17 9.71
CA GLU A 157 13.67 -12.67 11.09
C GLU A 157 12.53 -12.00 11.87
N LYS A 158 12.44 -10.66 11.83
CA LYS A 158 11.35 -9.90 12.49
C LYS A 158 9.97 -10.27 11.94
N VAL A 159 9.83 -10.45 10.62
CA VAL A 159 8.58 -10.90 10.00
C VAL A 159 8.14 -12.26 10.57
N LYS A 160 9.07 -13.21 10.74
CA LYS A 160 8.74 -14.52 11.35
C LYS A 160 8.31 -14.43 12.81
N GLU A 161 8.83 -13.46 13.55
CA GLU A 161 8.44 -13.21 14.95
C GLU A 161 7.05 -12.59 15.04
N VAL A 162 6.76 -11.64 14.15
CA VAL A 162 5.51 -10.85 14.16
C VAL A 162 4.35 -11.58 13.50
N PHE A 163 4.62 -12.42 12.49
CA PHE A 163 3.62 -13.21 11.76
C PHE A 163 3.68 -14.69 12.17
N PRO A 164 3.04 -15.07 13.28
CA PRO A 164 3.20 -16.40 13.84
C PRO A 164 2.48 -17.47 13.02
N THR A 165 3.09 -18.66 12.94
CA THR A 165 2.50 -19.80 12.22
C THR A 165 2.53 -21.06 13.09
N ALA A 166 1.46 -21.85 13.07
CA ALA A 166 1.46 -23.18 13.67
C ALA A 166 2.28 -24.15 12.77
N GLY A 167 3.44 -24.60 13.26
CA GLY A 167 4.31 -25.53 12.52
C GLY A 167 5.24 -24.88 11.49
N GLY A 168 5.44 -23.56 11.54
CA GLY A 168 6.46 -22.85 10.76
C GLY A 168 6.23 -22.75 9.26
N LYS A 169 5.03 -23.06 8.78
CA LYS A 169 4.67 -22.97 7.36
C LYS A 169 3.79 -21.75 7.12
N TRP A 170 4.11 -21.01 6.06
CA TRP A 170 3.34 -19.86 5.59
C TRP A 170 2.08 -20.28 4.83
N PRO A 171 1.00 -19.47 4.85
CA PRO A 171 -0.14 -19.69 3.96
C PRO A 171 0.32 -19.66 2.49
N ARG A 172 -0.31 -20.51 1.68
CA ARG A 172 -0.14 -20.51 0.22
C ARG A 172 -1.43 -19.98 -0.40
N TRP A 173 -1.49 -18.69 -0.48
CA TRP A 173 -2.63 -17.96 -1.01
C TRP A 173 -2.96 -18.42 -2.45
N VAL A 174 -4.23 -18.30 -2.80
CA VAL A 174 -4.77 -18.67 -4.12
C VAL A 174 -5.02 -17.41 -4.95
N GLN A 175 -5.33 -16.34 -4.24
CA GLN A 175 -5.45 -14.97 -4.74
C GLN A 175 -4.38 -14.10 -4.05
N GLY A 176 -4.62 -12.81 -3.89
CA GLY A 176 -3.75 -11.95 -3.10
C GLY A 176 -3.68 -12.38 -1.64
N ALA A 177 -2.61 -12.04 -0.96
CA ALA A 177 -2.47 -12.28 0.46
C ALA A 177 -3.47 -11.43 1.26
N GLU A 178 -4.06 -12.03 2.30
CA GLU A 178 -5.09 -11.40 3.15
C GLU A 178 -4.82 -11.76 4.61
N TRP A 179 -3.62 -11.46 5.11
CA TRP A 179 -3.28 -11.79 6.49
C TRP A 179 -4.11 -10.94 7.46
N PRO A 180 -4.91 -11.54 8.38
CA PRO A 180 -5.79 -10.79 9.26
C PRO A 180 -5.07 -10.29 10.51
N LEU A 181 -5.59 -9.18 11.06
CA LEU A 181 -5.25 -8.70 12.40
C LEU A 181 -6.26 -9.20 13.43
N GLY A 182 -5.77 -9.49 14.63
CA GLY A 182 -6.60 -9.71 15.81
C GLY A 182 -7.15 -8.39 16.38
N THR A 183 -7.96 -8.50 17.42
CA THR A 183 -8.61 -7.35 18.07
C THR A 183 -7.64 -6.35 18.71
N ASN A 184 -6.41 -6.80 18.99
CA ASN A 184 -5.32 -5.99 19.54
C ASN A 184 -4.45 -5.32 18.45
N GLY A 185 -4.82 -5.46 17.16
CA GLY A 185 -4.06 -4.93 16.02
C GLY A 185 -2.79 -5.71 15.66
N LYS A 186 -2.56 -6.90 16.26
CA LYS A 186 -1.43 -7.76 15.90
C LYS A 186 -1.83 -8.81 14.86
N PRO A 187 -0.89 -9.26 13.99
CA PRO A 187 -1.16 -10.35 13.07
C PRO A 187 -1.61 -11.62 13.78
N MET A 188 -2.72 -12.19 13.34
CA MET A 188 -3.23 -13.45 13.87
C MET A 188 -2.30 -14.61 13.50
N ARG A 189 -2.28 -15.67 14.31
CA ARG A 189 -1.50 -16.87 14.03
C ARG A 189 -2.14 -17.68 12.93
N PHE A 190 -1.41 -17.92 11.83
CA PHE A 190 -1.84 -18.88 10.81
C PHE A 190 -1.77 -20.30 11.36
N VAL A 191 -2.92 -21.01 11.34
CA VAL A 191 -3.04 -22.37 11.89
C VAL A 191 -2.88 -23.42 10.80
N GLU A 192 -3.73 -23.38 9.78
CA GLU A 192 -3.73 -24.34 8.68
C GLU A 192 -4.47 -23.79 7.45
N GLN A 193 -4.30 -24.47 6.32
CA GLN A 193 -5.14 -24.28 5.13
C GLN A 193 -5.76 -25.59 4.67
N LYS A 194 -7.02 -25.54 4.22
CA LYS A 194 -7.77 -26.69 3.72
C LYS A 194 -8.22 -26.43 2.29
N ARG A 195 -7.80 -27.27 1.37
CA ARG A 195 -8.25 -27.26 -0.03
C ARG A 195 -9.44 -28.18 -0.18
N LYS A 196 -10.51 -27.67 -0.76
CA LYS A 196 -11.71 -28.44 -1.10
C LYS A 196 -11.84 -28.51 -2.61
N LYS A 197 -12.15 -29.71 -3.10
CA LYS A 197 -12.53 -29.96 -4.49
C LYS A 197 -13.88 -30.65 -4.46
N GLY A 198 -14.84 -30.19 -5.24
CA GLY A 198 -16.15 -30.81 -5.32
C GLY A 198 -16.96 -30.27 -6.49
N LYS A 199 -17.94 -31.06 -6.96
CA LYS A 199 -18.88 -30.60 -8.00
C LYS A 199 -19.67 -29.36 -7.57
N GLU A 200 -19.86 -29.19 -6.25
CA GLU A 200 -20.50 -28.04 -5.62
C GLU A 200 -19.77 -26.72 -5.82
N TYR A 201 -18.45 -26.76 -6.13
CA TYR A 201 -17.62 -25.58 -6.41
C TYR A 201 -17.33 -25.40 -7.91
N ALA A 202 -18.17 -25.95 -8.79
CA ALA A 202 -18.08 -25.81 -10.24
C ALA A 202 -16.65 -26.06 -10.81
N ASN A 203 -15.90 -26.99 -10.21
CA ASN A 203 -14.49 -27.32 -10.51
C ASN A 203 -13.47 -26.21 -10.15
N MET A 204 -13.87 -25.17 -9.46
CA MET A 204 -12.95 -24.17 -8.91
C MET A 204 -12.16 -24.75 -7.74
N LEU A 205 -10.94 -24.26 -7.55
CA LEU A 205 -10.16 -24.58 -6.37
C LEU A 205 -10.61 -23.63 -5.23
N TYR A 206 -11.24 -24.22 -4.22
CA TYR A 206 -11.64 -23.52 -3.01
C TYR A 206 -10.66 -23.81 -1.89
N THR A 207 -10.12 -22.79 -1.25
CA THR A 207 -9.16 -22.91 -0.15
C THR A 207 -9.60 -22.05 1.03
N GLN A 208 -9.66 -22.67 2.20
CA GLN A 208 -9.89 -22.00 3.47
C GLN A 208 -8.58 -21.84 4.21
N PHE A 209 -8.33 -20.65 4.75
CA PHE A 209 -7.18 -20.32 5.58
C PHE A 209 -7.69 -20.03 6.98
N PHE A 210 -7.17 -20.74 7.97
CA PHE A 210 -7.61 -20.65 9.37
C PHE A 210 -6.57 -19.87 10.16
N PHE A 211 -7.04 -18.85 10.86
CA PHE A 211 -6.23 -18.00 11.73
C PHE A 211 -6.81 -18.01 13.13
N GLU A 212 -5.94 -17.77 14.13
CA GLU A 212 -6.28 -17.67 15.53
C GLU A 212 -5.61 -16.44 16.15
N ASP A 213 -6.37 -15.62 16.84
CA ASP A 213 -5.83 -14.58 17.71
C ASP A 213 -5.27 -15.25 18.97
N VAL A 214 -3.95 -15.18 19.15
CA VAL A 214 -3.27 -15.88 20.26
C VAL A 214 -3.58 -15.29 21.64
N ASP A 215 -4.04 -14.03 21.69
CA ASP A 215 -4.37 -13.35 22.94
C ASP A 215 -5.82 -13.62 23.38
N THR A 216 -6.76 -13.80 22.44
CA THR A 216 -8.18 -14.00 22.75
C THR A 216 -8.70 -15.40 22.46
N GLY A 217 -7.99 -16.19 21.63
CA GLY A 217 -8.45 -17.47 21.12
C GLY A 217 -9.54 -17.36 20.03
N GLU A 218 -9.86 -16.14 19.58
CA GLU A 218 -10.79 -15.93 18.48
C GLU A 218 -10.23 -16.52 17.18
N THR A 219 -11.10 -17.13 16.38
CA THR A 219 -10.72 -17.71 15.08
C THR A 219 -11.32 -16.93 13.93
N ARG A 220 -10.51 -16.74 12.86
CA ARG A 220 -10.95 -16.14 11.59
C ARG A 220 -10.65 -17.08 10.44
N VAL A 221 -11.60 -17.21 9.53
CA VAL A 221 -11.45 -18.02 8.32
C VAL A 221 -11.52 -17.09 7.11
N ILE A 222 -10.53 -17.22 6.22
CA ILE A 222 -10.49 -16.52 4.94
C ILE A 222 -10.70 -17.54 3.83
N ASP A 223 -11.61 -17.23 2.93
CA ASP A 223 -12.01 -18.08 1.82
C ASP A 223 -11.49 -17.49 0.50
N GLN A 224 -10.74 -18.29 -0.27
CA GLN A 224 -10.26 -17.88 -1.60
C GLN A 224 -10.59 -18.92 -2.66
N PHE A 225 -10.83 -18.46 -3.88
CA PHE A 225 -11.26 -19.26 -5.03
C PHE A 225 -10.34 -19.02 -6.25
N THR A 226 -10.19 -20.02 -7.12
CA THR A 226 -9.59 -19.87 -8.48
C THR A 226 -10.58 -20.22 -9.53
#